data_97ae65937edde41e2e7424b1f33e45a9
#
_entry.id   97ae65937edde41e2e7424b1f33e45a9
#
_cell.length_a   1.000
_cell.length_b   1.000
_cell.length_c   1.000
_cell.angle_alpha   90.00
_cell.angle_beta   90.00
_cell.angle_gamma   90.00
#
_symmetry.space_group_name_H-M   'P 1'
#
loop_
_entity.id
_entity.type
_entity.pdbx_description
1 polymer ?
#
loop_
_entity_poly.entity_id
_entity_poly.type
_entity_poly.pdbx_seq_one_letter_code
_entity_poly.pdbx_strand_id
1 'polypeptide(L)'
;QLLWAKRIGQSAWQFPQGGIKRKESLEDALYRELDEEVGLSAKDVKILHQTSDWLHYRLPENFIRHRSEPLCIGQKQKWFLLSLESHEDRVELNKSDAPEFDDWRWVNYWYPVDQVIEFKRDVYRKALEILADPLESFVSSQ
;
A
#
# COMPACT_ATOMS: atom_id res chain seq x y z
N GLN A 1 -5.13 1.04 -13.99
CA GLN A 1 -5.87 0.56 -12.81
C GLN A 1 -4.92 0.18 -11.69
N LEU A 2 -5.37 0.36 -10.46
CA LEU A 2 -4.61 0.03 -9.26
C LEU A 2 -5.26 -1.13 -8.51
N LEU A 3 -4.43 -1.95 -7.85
CA LEU A 3 -4.91 -3.03 -6.98
C LEU A 3 -5.46 -2.42 -5.69
N TRP A 4 -6.69 -2.74 -5.35
CA TRP A 4 -7.42 -2.26 -4.19
C TRP A 4 -7.87 -3.45 -3.36
N ALA A 5 -7.55 -3.47 -2.07
CA ALA A 5 -7.75 -4.65 -1.25
C ALA A 5 -8.66 -4.37 -0.05
N LYS A 6 -9.50 -5.34 0.30
CA LYS A 6 -10.44 -5.25 1.41
C LYS A 6 -9.86 -5.95 2.64
N ARG A 7 -9.85 -5.25 3.77
CA ARG A 7 -9.40 -5.81 5.03
C ARG A 7 -10.33 -6.94 5.47
N ILE A 8 -9.72 -8.01 5.95
CA ILE A 8 -10.46 -9.22 6.35
C ILE A 8 -11.52 -8.89 7.41
N GLY A 9 -12.74 -9.37 7.17
CA GLY A 9 -13.86 -9.18 8.11
C GLY A 9 -14.36 -7.74 8.25
N GLN A 10 -13.95 -6.82 7.39
CA GLN A 10 -14.33 -5.40 7.47
C GLN A 10 -14.80 -4.89 6.12
N SER A 11 -15.51 -3.77 6.13
CA SER A 11 -15.91 -3.07 4.90
C SER A 11 -14.85 -2.04 4.46
N ALA A 12 -13.66 -2.10 5.03
CA ALA A 12 -12.59 -1.13 4.78
C ALA A 12 -11.65 -1.63 3.68
N TRP A 13 -11.45 -0.79 2.68
CA TRP A 13 -10.55 -1.05 1.56
C TRP A 13 -9.34 -0.12 1.63
N GLN A 14 -8.18 -0.64 1.25
CA GLN A 14 -6.94 0.14 1.28
C GLN A 14 -5.89 -0.46 0.34
N PHE A 15 -4.80 0.28 0.14
CA PHE A 15 -3.61 -0.29 -0.49
C PHE A 15 -2.87 -1.18 0.51
N PRO A 16 -2.16 -2.22 0.02
CA PRO A 16 -1.25 -2.96 0.87
C PRO A 16 -0.23 -2.03 1.52
N GLN A 17 0.02 -2.22 2.80
CA GLN A 17 1.02 -1.47 3.54
C GLN A 17 1.55 -2.31 4.69
N GLY A 18 2.77 -2.03 5.13
CA GLY A 18 3.35 -2.73 6.26
C GLY A 18 4.52 -1.96 6.87
N GLY A 19 4.98 -2.45 8.01
CA GLY A 19 6.07 -1.84 8.76
C GLY A 19 7.44 -2.33 8.30
N ILE A 20 8.45 -1.49 8.53
CA ILE A 20 9.85 -1.82 8.27
C ILE A 20 10.44 -2.41 9.55
N LYS A 21 11.01 -3.61 9.44
CA LYS A 21 11.68 -4.24 10.56
C LYS A 21 13.08 -3.65 10.77
N ARG A 22 13.59 -3.79 11.99
CA ARG A 22 14.94 -3.33 12.32
C ARG A 22 15.98 -3.95 11.38
N LYS A 23 16.85 -3.13 10.82
CA LYS A 23 17.93 -3.51 9.88
C LYS A 23 17.42 -3.96 8.49
N GLU A 24 16.13 -3.81 8.23
CA GLU A 24 15.56 -4.12 6.95
C GLU A 24 15.64 -2.90 6.04
N SER A 25 16.02 -3.08 4.76
CA SER A 25 15.95 -2.00 3.78
C SER A 25 14.50 -1.73 3.38
N LEU A 26 14.24 -0.56 2.77
CA LEU A 26 12.90 -0.25 2.26
C LEU A 26 12.43 -1.27 1.23
N GLU A 27 13.30 -1.69 0.31
CA GLU A 27 12.94 -2.68 -0.70
C GLU A 27 12.68 -4.05 -0.10
N ASP A 28 13.49 -4.48 0.86
CA ASP A 28 13.28 -5.77 1.52
C ASP A 28 11.95 -5.77 2.28
N ALA A 29 11.62 -4.67 2.95
CA ALA A 29 10.33 -4.52 3.62
C ALA A 29 9.18 -4.57 2.62
N LEU A 30 9.32 -3.87 1.48
CA LEU A 30 8.32 -3.87 0.41
C LEU A 30 8.03 -5.28 -0.07
N TYR A 31 9.06 -6.04 -0.43
CA TYR A 31 8.89 -7.38 -0.97
C TYR A 31 8.35 -8.36 0.07
N ARG A 32 8.78 -8.23 1.32
CA ARG A 32 8.26 -9.08 2.41
C ARG A 32 6.77 -8.84 2.64
N GLU A 33 6.36 -7.56 2.76
CA GLU A 33 4.97 -7.22 2.99
C GLU A 33 4.09 -7.59 1.77
N LEU A 34 4.61 -7.40 0.57
CA LEU A 34 3.90 -7.76 -0.65
C LEU A 34 3.63 -9.27 -0.70
N ASP A 35 4.62 -10.08 -0.34
CA ASP A 35 4.46 -11.53 -0.27
C ASP A 35 3.45 -11.93 0.81
N GLU A 36 3.55 -11.36 2.00
CA GLU A 36 2.66 -11.67 3.11
C GLU A 36 1.21 -11.25 2.84
N GLU A 37 0.99 -10.08 2.24
CA GLU A 37 -0.34 -9.51 2.09
C GLU A 37 -1.05 -9.93 0.81
N VAL A 38 -0.34 -10.01 -0.32
CA VAL A 38 -0.97 -10.30 -1.63
C VAL A 38 -0.30 -11.44 -2.38
N GLY A 39 0.68 -12.10 -1.78
CA GLY A 39 1.28 -13.31 -2.35
C GLY A 39 2.19 -13.10 -3.55
N LEU A 40 2.60 -11.86 -3.82
CA LEU A 40 3.48 -11.55 -4.95
C LEU A 40 4.93 -11.47 -4.48
N SER A 41 5.86 -12.01 -5.28
CA SER A 41 7.28 -11.95 -5.01
C SER A 41 7.96 -10.88 -5.88
N ALA A 42 9.24 -10.64 -5.62
CA ALA A 42 10.04 -9.68 -6.38
C ALA A 42 10.05 -9.95 -7.89
N LYS A 43 9.92 -11.21 -8.30
CA LYS A 43 9.90 -11.58 -9.72
C LYS A 43 8.56 -11.32 -10.41
N ASP A 44 7.50 -11.11 -9.62
CA ASP A 44 6.16 -10.85 -10.14
C ASP A 44 5.91 -9.38 -10.43
N VAL A 45 6.77 -8.49 -9.95
CA VAL A 45 6.57 -7.04 -10.03
C VAL A 45 7.84 -6.32 -10.45
N LYS A 46 7.67 -5.08 -10.92
CA LYS A 46 8.76 -4.18 -11.23
C LYS A 46 8.52 -2.85 -10.53
N ILE A 47 9.51 -2.34 -9.82
CA ILE A 47 9.43 -1.02 -9.20
C ILE A 47 9.57 0.04 -10.29
N LEU A 48 8.55 0.86 -10.48
CA LEU A 48 8.55 1.95 -11.45
C LEU A 48 9.03 3.25 -10.84
N HIS A 49 8.65 3.51 -9.61
CA HIS A 49 9.00 4.73 -8.90
C HIS A 49 8.80 4.57 -7.40
N GLN A 50 9.42 5.44 -6.63
CA GLN A 50 9.28 5.49 -5.18
C GLN A 50 9.28 6.96 -4.75
N THR A 51 8.49 7.31 -3.74
CA THR A 51 8.51 8.66 -3.20
C THR A 51 9.86 8.93 -2.53
N SER A 52 10.45 10.10 -2.80
CA SER A 52 11.73 10.49 -2.20
C SER A 52 11.57 10.92 -0.75
N ASP A 53 10.43 11.54 -0.42
CA ASP A 53 10.14 12.02 0.92
C ASP A 53 9.23 11.07 1.67
N TRP A 54 9.28 11.13 3.01
CA TRP A 54 8.31 10.47 3.86
C TRP A 54 7.00 11.25 3.82
N LEU A 55 5.88 10.55 3.55
CA LEU A 55 4.55 11.13 3.59
C LEU A 55 3.90 10.78 4.94
N HIS A 56 3.18 11.74 5.51
CA HIS A 56 2.68 11.60 6.87
C HIS A 56 1.15 11.70 6.93
N TYR A 57 0.55 10.93 7.82
CA TYR A 57 -0.82 11.18 8.25
C TYR A 57 -0.90 11.07 9.76
N ARG A 58 -1.93 11.72 10.32
CA ARG A 58 -2.15 11.75 11.75
C ARG A 58 -3.44 10.99 12.08
N LEU A 59 -3.41 10.18 13.15
CA LEU A 59 -4.60 9.49 13.60
C LEU A 59 -5.57 10.47 14.27
N PRO A 60 -6.90 10.35 13.99
CA PRO A 60 -7.90 11.06 14.79
C PRO A 60 -7.82 10.63 16.25
N GLU A 61 -8.21 11.51 17.17
CA GLU A 61 -8.10 11.27 18.61
C GLU A 61 -8.73 9.94 19.03
N ASN A 62 -9.88 9.58 18.47
CA ASN A 62 -10.58 8.34 18.80
C ASN A 62 -9.88 7.06 18.32
N PHE A 63 -8.84 7.19 17.48
CA PHE A 63 -8.02 6.06 17.03
C PHE A 63 -6.68 5.97 17.77
N ILE A 64 -6.35 6.97 18.62
CA ILE A 64 -5.10 6.97 19.37
C ILE A 64 -5.26 6.12 20.62
N ARG A 65 -4.35 5.14 20.78
CA ARG A 65 -4.31 4.28 21.95
C ARG A 65 -3.38 4.91 22.99
N HIS A 66 -3.94 5.72 23.88
CA HIS A 66 -3.18 6.51 24.85
C HIS A 66 -2.39 5.67 25.86
N ARG A 67 -2.73 4.39 26.01
CA ARG A 67 -2.05 3.46 26.93
C ARG A 67 -0.98 2.62 26.27
N SER A 68 -0.79 2.76 24.96
CA SER A 68 0.24 2.01 24.25
C SER A 68 1.62 2.67 24.42
N GLU A 69 2.67 1.87 24.39
CA GLU A 69 4.05 2.35 24.40
C GLU A 69 4.81 1.70 23.22
N PRO A 70 5.39 2.53 22.33
CA PRO A 70 5.28 4.00 22.27
C PRO A 70 3.89 4.46 21.85
N LEU A 71 3.53 5.68 22.22
CA LEU A 71 2.26 6.29 21.81
C LEU A 71 2.29 6.53 20.31
N CYS A 72 1.33 5.96 19.57
CA CYS A 72 1.21 6.13 18.14
C CYS A 72 0.16 7.21 17.83
N ILE A 73 0.59 8.36 17.29
CA ILE A 73 -0.28 9.47 16.92
C ILE A 73 -0.47 9.59 15.41
N GLY A 74 0.24 8.78 14.62
CA GLY A 74 0.18 8.79 13.17
C GLY A 74 1.26 7.90 12.59
N GLN A 75 1.44 7.99 11.29
CA GLN A 75 2.47 7.23 10.58
C GLN A 75 3.17 8.09 9.55
N LYS A 76 4.39 7.70 9.21
CA LYS A 76 5.11 8.20 8.04
C LYS A 76 5.32 7.03 7.09
N GLN A 77 5.21 7.30 5.79
CA GLN A 77 5.22 6.25 4.77
C GLN A 77 6.12 6.62 3.59
N LYS A 78 6.77 5.61 3.04
CA LYS A 78 7.34 5.65 1.70
C LYS A 78 6.41 4.88 0.77
N TRP A 79 6.14 5.43 -0.40
CA TRP A 79 5.24 4.83 -1.37
C TRP A 79 6.02 4.34 -2.58
N PHE A 80 5.65 3.18 -3.06
CA PHE A 80 6.24 2.56 -4.25
C PHE A 80 5.16 2.34 -5.30
N LEU A 81 5.48 2.66 -6.54
CA LEU A 81 4.64 2.31 -7.68
C LEU A 81 5.24 1.08 -8.34
N LEU A 82 4.45 0.02 -8.44
CA LEU A 82 4.86 -1.25 -9.01
C LEU A 82 4.02 -1.59 -10.23
N SER A 83 4.63 -2.21 -11.25
CA SER A 83 3.86 -2.88 -12.29
C SER A 83 3.80 -4.36 -12.00
N LEU A 84 2.64 -4.98 -12.24
CA LEU A 84 2.48 -6.43 -12.16
C LEU A 84 3.00 -7.02 -13.46
N GLU A 85 4.08 -7.80 -13.38
CA GLU A 85 4.74 -8.42 -14.54
C GLU A 85 4.28 -9.87 -14.76
N SER A 86 3.58 -10.44 -13.78
CA SER A 86 2.99 -11.76 -13.88
C SER A 86 1.48 -11.63 -14.09
N HIS A 87 0.81 -12.75 -14.34
CA HIS A 87 -0.65 -12.77 -14.45
C HIS A 87 -1.29 -12.47 -13.08
N GLU A 88 -2.46 -11.83 -13.09
CA GLU A 88 -3.18 -11.49 -11.85
C GLU A 88 -3.57 -12.70 -11.01
N ASP A 89 -3.61 -13.90 -11.58
CA ASP A 89 -3.84 -15.14 -10.85
C ASP A 89 -2.76 -15.42 -9.79
N ARG A 90 -1.63 -14.74 -9.86
CA ARG A 90 -0.55 -14.87 -8.88
C ARG A 90 -0.89 -14.22 -7.55
N VAL A 91 -1.89 -13.34 -7.52
CA VAL A 91 -2.34 -12.70 -6.27
C VAL A 91 -2.98 -13.74 -5.37
N GLU A 92 -2.42 -13.91 -4.17
CA GLU A 92 -2.93 -14.83 -3.13
C GLU A 92 -3.00 -14.10 -1.80
N LEU A 93 -4.21 -13.94 -1.27
CA LEU A 93 -4.45 -13.19 -0.05
C LEU A 93 -4.27 -14.00 1.23
N ASN A 94 -4.25 -15.31 1.12
CA ASN A 94 -4.19 -16.24 2.26
C ASN A 94 -2.85 -16.99 2.38
N LYS A 95 -1.79 -16.41 1.86
CA LYS A 95 -0.47 -17.06 1.84
C LYS A 95 0.22 -17.02 3.21
N SER A 96 -0.07 -16.01 4.03
CA SER A 96 0.49 -15.92 5.38
C SER A 96 -0.44 -16.57 6.41
N ASP A 97 0.09 -16.81 7.62
CA ASP A 97 -0.69 -17.38 8.72
C ASP A 97 -1.72 -16.40 9.29
N ALA A 98 -1.53 -15.10 9.05
CA ALA A 98 -2.42 -14.04 9.53
C ALA A 98 -2.79 -13.10 8.38
N PRO A 99 -3.72 -13.52 7.50
CA PRO A 99 -4.10 -12.73 6.34
C PRO A 99 -4.67 -11.36 6.72
N GLU A 100 -4.23 -10.32 6.01
CA GLU A 100 -4.72 -8.94 6.17
C GLU A 100 -5.98 -8.67 5.35
N PHE A 101 -6.09 -9.31 4.18
CA PHE A 101 -7.14 -9.05 3.20
C PHE A 101 -7.90 -10.33 2.83
N ASP A 102 -9.19 -10.17 2.50
CA ASP A 102 -10.01 -11.30 2.03
C ASP A 102 -10.62 -11.05 0.66
N ASP A 103 -10.38 -9.90 0.03
CA ASP A 103 -10.84 -9.60 -1.31
C ASP A 103 -9.94 -8.54 -1.94
N TRP A 104 -9.91 -8.49 -3.28
CA TRP A 104 -9.19 -7.45 -4.01
C TRP A 104 -9.82 -7.23 -5.38
N ARG A 105 -9.57 -6.04 -5.96
CA ARG A 105 -10.02 -5.72 -7.32
C ARG A 105 -9.17 -4.62 -7.93
N TRP A 106 -9.26 -4.49 -9.24
CA TRP A 106 -8.67 -3.37 -9.96
C TRP A 106 -9.63 -2.20 -9.92
N VAL A 107 -9.10 -1.02 -9.63
CA VAL A 107 -9.89 0.22 -9.59
C VAL A 107 -9.22 1.31 -10.42
N ASN A 108 -9.98 2.31 -10.81
CA ASN A 108 -9.45 3.48 -11.50
C ASN A 108 -8.47 4.23 -10.59
N TYR A 109 -7.49 4.90 -11.20
CA TYR A 109 -6.34 5.48 -10.49
C TYR A 109 -6.74 6.37 -9.30
N TRP A 110 -7.72 7.25 -9.45
CA TRP A 110 -8.11 8.20 -8.41
C TRP A 110 -9.19 7.69 -7.46
N TYR A 111 -9.78 6.55 -7.75
CA TYR A 111 -10.83 5.95 -6.92
C TYR A 111 -10.43 5.81 -5.44
N PRO A 112 -9.21 5.35 -5.11
CA PRO A 112 -8.80 5.18 -3.71
C PRO A 112 -8.81 6.45 -2.87
N VAL A 113 -8.58 7.62 -3.48
CA VAL A 113 -8.57 8.90 -2.74
C VAL A 113 -9.94 9.19 -2.14
N ASP A 114 -11.01 8.87 -2.87
CA ASP A 114 -12.38 9.13 -2.41
C ASP A 114 -12.92 8.02 -1.50
N GLN A 115 -12.35 6.83 -1.56
CA GLN A 115 -12.90 5.64 -0.89
C GLN A 115 -12.15 5.21 0.36
N VAL A 116 -10.92 5.68 0.56
CA VAL A 116 -10.15 5.32 1.75
C VAL A 116 -10.71 6.06 2.97
N ILE A 117 -10.46 5.52 4.16
CA ILE A 117 -10.84 6.17 5.42
C ILE A 117 -10.33 7.62 5.43
N GLU A 118 -11.16 8.54 5.93
CA GLU A 118 -10.97 9.98 5.76
C GLU A 118 -9.59 10.49 6.19
N PHE A 119 -9.06 10.02 7.30
CA PHE A 119 -7.78 10.52 7.80
C PHE A 119 -6.57 10.13 6.94
N LYS A 120 -6.74 9.20 5.98
CA LYS A 120 -5.69 8.81 5.03
C LYS A 120 -5.84 9.48 3.67
N ARG A 121 -6.91 10.23 3.42
CA ARG A 121 -7.16 10.83 2.10
C ARG A 121 -6.05 11.74 1.63
N ASP A 122 -5.54 12.61 2.49
CA ASP A 122 -4.49 13.56 2.11
C ASP A 122 -3.19 12.86 1.72
N VAL A 123 -2.76 11.86 2.48
CA VAL A 123 -1.55 11.11 2.16
C VAL A 123 -1.73 10.32 0.87
N TYR A 124 -2.90 9.72 0.65
CA TYR A 124 -3.23 9.02 -0.60
C TYR A 124 -3.19 9.98 -1.78
N ARG A 125 -3.80 11.16 -1.66
CA ARG A 125 -3.80 12.16 -2.73
C ARG A 125 -2.38 12.60 -3.09
N LYS A 126 -1.56 12.92 -2.09
CA LYS A 126 -0.18 13.34 -2.30
C LYS A 126 0.64 12.25 -2.99
N ALA A 127 0.53 11.01 -2.53
CA ALA A 127 1.25 9.89 -3.12
C ALA A 127 0.84 9.67 -4.58
N LEU A 128 -0.47 9.66 -4.87
CA LEU A 128 -0.95 9.43 -6.22
C LEU A 128 -0.61 10.59 -7.16
N GLU A 129 -0.56 11.83 -6.67
CA GLU A 129 -0.10 12.97 -7.45
C GLU A 129 1.38 12.82 -7.84
N ILE A 130 2.22 12.39 -6.92
CA ILE A 130 3.66 12.14 -7.17
C ILE A 130 3.84 11.01 -8.18
N LEU A 131 3.07 9.95 -8.05
CA LEU A 131 3.25 8.72 -8.83
C LEU A 131 2.53 8.75 -10.19
N ALA A 132 1.70 9.75 -10.45
CA ALA A 132 0.94 9.84 -11.70
C ALA A 132 1.84 9.96 -12.93
N ASP A 133 2.82 10.87 -12.92
CA ASP A 133 3.72 11.08 -14.05
C ASP A 133 4.59 9.84 -14.35
N PRO A 134 5.23 9.21 -13.35
CA PRO A 134 5.92 7.95 -13.57
C PRO A 134 5.04 6.86 -14.18
N LEU A 135 3.78 6.76 -13.76
CA LEU A 135 2.86 5.79 -14.32
C LEU A 135 2.53 6.10 -15.78
N GLU A 136 2.24 7.36 -16.11
CA GLU A 136 1.98 7.78 -17.48
C GLU A 136 3.16 7.49 -18.40
N SER A 137 4.38 7.77 -17.94
CA SER A 137 5.61 7.48 -18.69
C SER A 137 5.76 5.99 -18.96
N PHE A 138 5.45 5.15 -17.98
CA PHE A 138 5.49 3.70 -18.14
C PHE A 138 4.45 3.22 -19.16
N VAL A 139 3.21 3.68 -19.04
CA VAL A 139 2.12 3.29 -19.96
C VAL A 139 2.45 3.73 -21.39
N SER A 140 2.97 4.94 -21.56
CA SER A 140 3.34 5.47 -22.89
C SER A 140 4.48 4.73 -23.56
N SER A 141 5.32 4.05 -22.77
CA SER A 141 6.47 3.28 -23.29
C SER A 141 6.12 1.83 -23.67
N GLN A 142 4.90 1.40 -23.45
CA GLN A 142 4.43 0.04 -23.77
C GLN A 142 4.10 -0.16 -25.25
#